data_8b33dc0b4fae866fad9d866250f1a73b
#
_entry.id   8b33dc0b4fae866fad9d866250f1a73b
#
_cell.length_a   1.000
_cell.length_b   1.000
_cell.length_c   1.000
_cell.angle_alpha   90.00
_cell.angle_beta   90.00
_cell.angle_gamma   90.00
#
_symmetry.space_group_name_H-M   'P 1'
#
loop_
_entity.id
_entity.type
_entity.pdbx_description
1 polymer ?
#
loop_
_entity_poly.entity_id
_entity_poly.type
_entity_poly.pdbx_seq_one_letter_code
_entity_poly.pdbx_strand_id
1 'polypeptide(L)'
;MIDYTEPLQIMNRSLIVSKLKNYVKSKNLISNQRDLEKYNKDWRGFYNFNSICAIFPETVEEIQKILIFCNNNNIKIVPQAGNTSLTGASVPSQHDHEVILNINKMNKIIEIDKNNLSVTTEAGVCLDDVKDFADKNNFYFPISLSSSGSCLIGGNIATNAGGINALKYGSMRDNVIGIEVVLADGSLINSMSSMKKNNTGYDLKNIFCGSEGTLGIVTKAILRVYPKPTDYFHCFFAFNSIQENINLFQKIRGVFGDKLESAEIIPDIAIELSIKHGFLTRSFFSKKFSSFLLCKFSLFENKETFEKFFLDKITKFNNKFEDVIFPQSLQQENNFWKFRDDLVEAYKLEGKYITNDISLPLNSLLKFIDVATKKINKVVYGTQIYSFGHLGDGNIHFNLIEPVNYEGNFNNARSEIYEIVNDLVEDFGGSFSAEHGIGLIKKKSLLKYKSFNELNLMKKIKHAL
;
A
#
# COMPACT_ATOMS: atom_id res chain seq x y z
N MET A 1 22.81 29.37 39.31
CA MET A 1 21.44 29.48 38.79
C MET A 1 21.47 30.56 37.72
N ILE A 2 21.60 30.16 36.47
CA ILE A 2 21.39 31.06 35.32
C ILE A 2 20.27 30.39 34.53
N ASP A 3 19.10 30.99 34.72
CA ASP A 3 17.86 30.61 34.04
C ASP A 3 17.88 31.31 32.67
N TYR A 4 18.18 30.54 31.59
CA TYR A 4 18.05 31.00 30.23
C TYR A 4 17.01 30.13 29.51
N THR A 5 15.75 30.29 29.90
CA THR A 5 14.64 30.01 29.02
C THR A 5 14.28 31.31 28.27
N GLU A 6 15.14 31.71 27.30
CA GLU A 6 14.62 32.59 26.25
C GLU A 6 13.49 31.84 25.53
N PRO A 7 12.30 32.47 25.38
CA PRO A 7 11.24 31.88 24.59
C PRO A 7 11.78 31.70 23.16
N LEU A 8 11.85 30.45 22.66
CA LEU A 8 12.22 30.15 21.30
C LEU A 8 11.39 31.06 20.38
N GLN A 9 12.05 32.01 19.75
CA GLN A 9 11.41 33.01 18.91
C GLN A 9 10.84 32.25 17.69
N ILE A 10 9.53 32.05 17.66
CA ILE A 10 8.84 31.36 16.58
C ILE A 10 9.14 32.12 15.30
N MET A 11 9.97 31.52 14.41
CA MET A 11 10.31 32.12 13.12
C MET A 11 9.04 32.32 12.30
N ASN A 12 8.88 33.53 11.75
CA ASN A 12 7.75 33.76 10.85
C ASN A 12 7.93 33.04 9.49
N ARG A 13 6.82 32.79 8.80
CA ARG A 13 6.77 32.08 7.51
C ARG A 13 7.75 32.62 6.47
N SER A 14 7.85 33.94 6.30
CA SER A 14 8.70 34.58 5.31
C SER A 14 10.20 34.32 5.58
N LEU A 15 10.60 34.35 6.83
CA LEU A 15 11.98 34.09 7.25
C LEU A 15 12.33 32.60 7.04
N ILE A 16 11.44 31.67 7.38
CA ILE A 16 11.64 30.23 7.12
C ILE A 16 11.85 29.98 5.61
N VAL A 17 10.97 30.51 4.77
CA VAL A 17 11.08 30.39 3.33
C VAL A 17 12.40 31.00 2.80
N SER A 18 12.78 32.17 3.29
CA SER A 18 14.03 32.84 2.88
C SER A 18 15.27 32.01 3.25
N LYS A 19 15.29 31.40 4.44
CA LYS A 19 16.41 30.54 4.87
C LYS A 19 16.47 29.24 4.06
N LEU A 20 15.33 28.56 3.85
CA LEU A 20 15.25 27.33 3.09
C LEU A 20 15.64 27.49 1.61
N LYS A 21 15.41 28.67 1.01
CA LYS A 21 15.87 29.00 -0.35
C LYS A 21 17.39 28.91 -0.53
N ASN A 22 18.17 29.01 0.56
CA ASN A 22 19.63 28.92 0.49
C ASN A 22 20.14 27.48 0.35
N TYR A 23 19.27 26.48 0.59
CA TYR A 23 19.66 25.07 0.59
C TYR A 23 19.32 24.33 -0.71
N VAL A 24 18.45 24.91 -1.55
CA VAL A 24 18.05 24.34 -2.83
C VAL A 24 18.04 25.40 -3.91
N LYS A 25 17.99 24.99 -5.17
CA LYS A 25 17.75 25.90 -6.30
C LYS A 25 16.40 26.60 -6.14
N SER A 26 16.31 27.88 -6.51
CA SER A 26 15.09 28.68 -6.31
C SER A 26 13.83 28.05 -6.92
N LYS A 27 13.96 27.35 -8.06
CA LYS A 27 12.86 26.60 -8.70
C LYS A 27 12.39 25.37 -7.93
N ASN A 28 13.17 24.92 -6.96
CA ASN A 28 12.91 23.73 -6.15
C ASN A 28 12.27 24.09 -4.78
N LEU A 29 11.75 25.31 -4.63
CA LEU A 29 10.97 25.71 -3.45
C LEU A 29 9.70 26.44 -3.92
N ILE A 30 8.55 25.94 -3.50
CA ILE A 30 7.22 26.50 -3.75
C ILE A 30 6.67 27.06 -2.44
N SER A 31 6.28 28.34 -2.41
CA SER A 31 5.71 29.00 -1.22
C SER A 31 4.40 29.76 -1.52
N ASN A 32 4.02 29.86 -2.79
CA ASN A 32 2.74 30.42 -3.21
C ASN A 32 1.61 29.42 -2.85
N GLN A 33 0.59 29.86 -2.15
CA GLN A 33 -0.52 29.01 -1.68
C GLN A 33 -1.26 28.28 -2.79
N ARG A 34 -1.49 28.94 -3.93
CA ARG A 34 -2.16 28.34 -5.08
C ARG A 34 -1.39 27.13 -5.63
N ASP A 35 -0.06 27.25 -5.69
CA ASP A 35 0.80 26.19 -6.22
C ASP A 35 1.04 25.07 -5.19
N LEU A 36 0.86 25.37 -3.89
CA LEU A 36 0.95 24.41 -2.80
C LEU A 36 -0.27 23.50 -2.68
N GLU A 37 -1.43 23.90 -3.19
CA GLU A 37 -2.70 23.19 -2.99
C GLU A 37 -2.60 21.70 -3.32
N LYS A 38 -1.98 21.34 -4.44
CA LYS A 38 -1.80 19.95 -4.87
C LYS A 38 -0.89 19.11 -3.97
N TYR A 39 -0.02 19.75 -3.18
CA TYR A 39 0.85 19.08 -2.20
C TYR A 39 0.24 19.02 -0.81
N ASN A 40 -0.65 19.97 -0.51
CA ASN A 40 -1.35 20.10 0.77
C ASN A 40 -2.56 19.15 0.89
N LYS A 41 -3.10 18.69 -0.26
CA LYS A 41 -4.30 17.87 -0.32
C LYS A 41 -3.94 16.39 -0.50
N ASP A 42 -4.57 15.51 0.31
CA ASP A 42 -4.42 14.06 0.14
C ASP A 42 -5.22 13.52 -1.05
N TRP A 43 -4.86 12.32 -1.49
CA TRP A 43 -5.50 11.66 -2.64
C TRP A 43 -7.03 11.55 -2.52
N ARG A 44 -7.56 11.30 -1.32
CA ARG A 44 -9.00 11.18 -1.06
C ARG A 44 -9.70 12.52 -0.89
N GLY A 45 -8.96 13.61 -0.72
CA GLY A 45 -9.50 14.94 -0.42
C GLY A 45 -10.07 15.09 1.00
N PHE A 46 -9.70 14.21 1.94
CA PHE A 46 -10.13 14.31 3.34
C PHE A 46 -9.32 15.32 4.14
N TYR A 47 -8.08 15.54 3.74
CA TYR A 47 -7.16 16.46 4.38
C TYR A 47 -6.70 17.49 3.36
N ASN A 48 -6.77 18.75 3.76
CA ASN A 48 -6.29 19.89 2.98
C ASN A 48 -5.86 20.98 3.96
N PHE A 49 -4.65 20.87 4.51
CA PHE A 49 -4.10 21.81 5.45
C PHE A 49 -2.90 22.54 4.88
N ASN A 50 -2.67 23.78 5.32
CA ASN A 50 -1.63 24.63 4.74
C ASN A 50 -0.25 24.30 5.27
N SER A 51 0.70 24.06 4.36
CA SER A 51 2.13 24.09 4.67
C SER A 51 2.73 25.49 4.52
N ILE A 52 3.92 25.71 5.11
CA ILE A 52 4.73 26.91 4.89
C ILE A 52 5.21 26.96 3.45
N CYS A 53 5.80 25.85 2.99
CA CYS A 53 6.30 25.66 1.63
C CYS A 53 6.44 24.17 1.33
N ALA A 54 6.63 23.86 0.05
CA ALA A 54 7.11 22.56 -0.41
C ALA A 54 8.52 22.72 -1.00
N ILE A 55 9.45 21.86 -0.57
CA ILE A 55 10.85 21.89 -0.98
C ILE A 55 11.24 20.57 -1.63
N PHE A 56 11.99 20.65 -2.74
CA PHE A 56 12.30 19.53 -3.64
C PHE A 56 13.83 19.38 -3.75
N PRO A 57 14.49 18.74 -2.79
CA PRO A 57 15.93 18.52 -2.83
C PRO A 57 16.35 17.60 -3.99
N GLU A 58 17.52 17.87 -4.56
CA GLU A 58 18.14 17.05 -5.62
C GLU A 58 19.28 16.19 -5.10
N THR A 59 19.78 16.46 -3.88
CA THR A 59 20.93 15.75 -3.29
C THR A 59 20.70 15.42 -1.81
N VAL A 60 21.48 14.47 -1.30
CA VAL A 60 21.51 14.09 0.11
C VAL A 60 21.94 15.26 0.99
N GLU A 61 22.93 16.01 0.56
CA GLU A 61 23.46 17.17 1.29
C GLU A 61 22.42 18.30 1.43
N GLU A 62 21.55 18.48 0.41
CA GLU A 62 20.43 19.41 0.51
C GLU A 62 19.43 18.93 1.59
N ILE A 63 19.09 17.65 1.61
CA ILE A 63 18.20 17.07 2.63
C ILE A 63 18.81 17.25 4.04
N GLN A 64 20.09 16.93 4.22
CA GLN A 64 20.77 17.08 5.50
C GLN A 64 20.67 18.53 6.02
N LYS A 65 21.01 19.52 5.19
CA LYS A 65 20.92 20.96 5.55
C LYS A 65 19.50 21.38 5.91
N ILE A 66 18.51 20.91 5.16
CA ILE A 66 17.09 21.22 5.42
C ILE A 66 16.67 20.63 6.77
N LEU A 67 16.97 19.34 7.03
CA LEU A 67 16.59 18.68 8.27
C LEU A 67 17.27 19.30 9.48
N ILE A 68 18.58 19.57 9.43
CA ILE A 68 19.34 20.25 10.48
C ILE A 68 18.68 21.63 10.80
N PHE A 69 18.40 22.40 9.75
CA PHE A 69 17.76 23.72 9.93
C PHE A 69 16.38 23.59 10.57
N CYS A 70 15.55 22.69 10.08
CA CYS A 70 14.19 22.50 10.59
C CYS A 70 14.18 21.96 12.03
N ASN A 71 15.07 21.01 12.34
CA ASN A 71 15.20 20.44 13.67
C ASN A 71 15.65 21.51 14.69
N ASN A 72 16.67 22.30 14.36
CA ASN A 72 17.19 23.37 15.24
C ASN A 72 16.19 24.51 15.47
N ASN A 73 15.17 24.64 14.63
CA ASN A 73 14.16 25.70 14.72
C ASN A 73 12.75 25.18 15.04
N ASN A 74 12.60 23.92 15.47
CA ASN A 74 11.32 23.24 15.75
C ASN A 74 10.30 23.35 14.60
N ILE A 75 10.77 23.32 13.35
CA ILE A 75 9.93 23.30 12.15
C ILE A 75 9.63 21.84 11.81
N LYS A 76 8.38 21.50 11.71
CA LYS A 76 7.95 20.13 11.40
C LYS A 76 8.11 19.83 9.92
N ILE A 77 8.68 18.67 9.60
CA ILE A 77 8.79 18.16 8.25
C ILE A 77 7.67 17.17 7.96
N VAL A 78 7.02 17.34 6.82
CA VAL A 78 6.09 16.37 6.22
C VAL A 78 6.80 15.71 5.05
N PRO A 79 7.31 14.48 5.22
CA PRO A 79 7.90 13.75 4.12
C PRO A 79 6.83 13.41 3.07
N GLN A 80 7.13 13.70 1.81
CA GLN A 80 6.22 13.42 0.72
C GLN A 80 6.98 12.80 -0.46
N ALA A 81 6.40 11.75 -1.04
CA ALA A 81 6.85 11.13 -2.28
C ALA A 81 5.84 11.43 -3.40
N GLY A 82 5.16 10.43 -3.94
CA GLY A 82 4.16 10.56 -4.99
C GLY A 82 2.79 11.09 -4.53
N ASN A 83 2.60 11.36 -3.25
CA ASN A 83 1.35 11.80 -2.62
C ASN A 83 0.13 10.88 -2.93
N THR A 84 0.37 9.58 -2.98
CA THR A 84 -0.63 8.53 -3.26
C THR A 84 -1.18 7.84 -2.01
N SER A 85 -0.81 8.30 -0.80
CA SER A 85 -1.27 7.74 0.46
C SER A 85 -2.78 7.86 0.62
N LEU A 86 -3.41 6.78 1.10
CA LEU A 86 -4.84 6.71 1.37
C LEU A 86 -5.20 7.04 2.84
N THR A 87 -4.20 7.35 3.67
CA THR A 87 -4.37 7.60 5.12
C THR A 87 -3.98 9.00 5.55
N GLY A 88 -3.67 9.90 4.60
CA GLY A 88 -3.21 11.26 4.90
C GLY A 88 -1.79 11.32 5.47
N ALA A 89 -0.95 10.29 5.24
CA ALA A 89 0.41 10.23 5.79
C ALA A 89 1.37 11.24 5.15
N SER A 90 1.10 11.68 3.92
CA SER A 90 2.01 12.51 3.10
C SER A 90 1.60 13.97 3.00
N VAL A 91 0.63 14.42 3.79
CA VAL A 91 0.13 15.80 3.74
C VAL A 91 0.20 16.48 5.11
N PRO A 92 0.22 17.83 5.16
CA PRO A 92 0.25 18.57 6.40
C PRO A 92 -0.90 18.19 7.33
N SER A 93 -0.69 18.42 8.61
CA SER A 93 -1.71 18.32 9.66
C SER A 93 -2.26 19.73 10.01
N GLN A 94 -3.02 19.85 11.11
CA GLN A 94 -3.56 21.14 11.56
C GLN A 94 -2.51 22.06 12.24
N HIS A 95 -1.23 21.80 12.06
CA HIS A 95 -0.17 22.59 12.68
C HIS A 95 0.37 23.66 11.72
N ASP A 96 0.57 24.89 12.22
CA ASP A 96 0.93 26.06 11.40
C ASP A 96 2.39 26.07 10.90
N HIS A 97 3.28 25.23 11.42
CA HIS A 97 4.72 25.25 11.14
C HIS A 97 5.20 23.96 10.48
N GLU A 98 4.57 23.59 9.37
CA GLU A 98 4.92 22.39 8.61
C GLU A 98 5.49 22.73 7.23
N VAL A 99 6.62 22.10 6.90
CA VAL A 99 7.27 22.19 5.59
C VAL A 99 7.17 20.82 4.91
N ILE A 100 6.69 20.79 3.68
CA ILE A 100 6.69 19.57 2.88
C ILE A 100 8.09 19.38 2.29
N LEU A 101 8.71 18.21 2.53
CA LEU A 101 9.92 17.76 1.89
C LEU A 101 9.58 16.67 0.88
N ASN A 102 9.58 17.01 -0.40
CA ASN A 102 9.20 16.09 -1.47
C ASN A 102 10.44 15.59 -2.23
N ILE A 103 10.60 14.26 -2.29
CA ILE A 103 11.81 13.60 -2.82
C ILE A 103 11.79 13.35 -4.34
N ASN A 104 10.81 13.83 -5.09
CA ASN A 104 10.61 13.48 -6.50
C ASN A 104 11.74 13.95 -7.45
N LYS A 105 12.66 14.79 -6.98
CA LYS A 105 13.83 15.23 -7.76
C LYS A 105 15.03 14.28 -7.64
N MET A 106 15.02 13.38 -6.68
CA MET A 106 16.01 12.30 -6.53
C MET A 106 15.51 11.07 -7.30
N ASN A 107 15.55 11.12 -8.62
CA ASN A 107 14.83 10.18 -9.49
C ASN A 107 15.73 9.40 -10.47
N LYS A 108 16.95 9.11 -10.10
CA LYS A 108 17.87 8.33 -10.93
C LYS A 108 17.83 6.86 -10.60
N ILE A 109 17.73 6.00 -11.61
CA ILE A 109 18.12 4.61 -11.51
C ILE A 109 19.63 4.56 -11.73
N ILE A 110 20.37 4.05 -10.73
CA ILE A 110 21.82 4.16 -10.66
C ILE A 110 22.48 3.01 -11.41
N GLU A 111 22.07 1.78 -11.09
CA GLU A 111 22.66 0.57 -11.68
C GLU A 111 21.75 -0.65 -11.53
N ILE A 112 22.05 -1.69 -12.31
CA ILE A 112 21.54 -3.04 -12.13
C ILE A 112 22.69 -4.01 -11.94
N ASP A 113 22.71 -4.73 -10.82
CA ASP A 113 23.64 -5.81 -10.55
C ASP A 113 22.99 -7.15 -10.94
N LYS A 114 23.38 -7.66 -12.12
CA LYS A 114 22.84 -8.91 -12.66
C LYS A 114 23.26 -10.14 -11.87
N ASN A 115 24.43 -10.08 -11.18
CA ASN A 115 24.94 -11.20 -10.41
C ASN A 115 24.22 -11.33 -9.06
N ASN A 116 23.96 -10.20 -8.41
CA ASN A 116 23.26 -10.15 -7.13
C ASN A 116 21.73 -9.95 -7.27
N LEU A 117 21.22 -9.87 -8.52
CA LEU A 117 19.79 -9.69 -8.82
C LEU A 117 19.22 -8.47 -8.09
N SER A 118 19.82 -7.30 -8.31
CA SER A 118 19.40 -6.08 -7.64
C SER A 118 19.48 -4.85 -8.51
N VAL A 119 18.62 -3.87 -8.21
CA VAL A 119 18.62 -2.53 -8.81
C VAL A 119 18.86 -1.50 -7.72
N THR A 120 19.84 -0.62 -7.94
CA THR A 120 20.09 0.54 -7.07
C THR A 120 19.40 1.76 -7.63
N THR A 121 18.58 2.44 -6.81
CA THR A 121 17.81 3.60 -7.25
C THR A 121 17.79 4.69 -6.17
N GLU A 122 17.62 5.94 -6.61
CA GLU A 122 17.20 7.03 -5.73
C GLU A 122 15.73 6.86 -5.33
N ALA A 123 15.34 7.38 -4.18
CA ALA A 123 14.02 7.17 -3.59
C ALA A 123 12.87 7.88 -4.30
N GLY A 124 13.16 8.87 -5.13
CA GLY A 124 12.19 9.61 -5.93
C GLY A 124 11.90 9.00 -7.31
N VAL A 125 12.43 7.81 -7.62
CA VAL A 125 12.12 7.07 -8.84
C VAL A 125 10.68 6.55 -8.78
N CYS A 126 9.95 6.65 -9.89
CA CYS A 126 8.61 6.08 -10.02
C CYS A 126 8.66 4.55 -10.03
N LEU A 127 7.66 3.90 -9.46
CA LEU A 127 7.60 2.44 -9.42
C LEU A 127 7.60 1.82 -10.82
N ASP A 128 6.83 2.38 -11.76
CA ASP A 128 6.79 1.87 -13.14
C ASP A 128 8.13 2.03 -13.84
N ASP A 129 8.89 3.10 -13.59
CA ASP A 129 10.23 3.27 -14.16
C ASP A 129 11.18 2.15 -13.70
N VAL A 130 11.09 1.72 -12.43
CA VAL A 130 11.89 0.58 -11.92
C VAL A 130 11.47 -0.73 -12.59
N LYS A 131 10.15 -0.96 -12.75
CA LYS A 131 9.61 -2.15 -13.42
C LYS A 131 10.07 -2.21 -14.88
N ASP A 132 9.94 -1.10 -15.61
CA ASP A 132 10.36 -1.00 -17.00
C ASP A 132 11.86 -1.19 -17.16
N PHE A 133 12.64 -0.64 -16.24
CA PHE A 133 14.11 -0.79 -16.26
C PHE A 133 14.52 -2.24 -15.99
N ALA A 134 13.87 -2.90 -15.02
CA ALA A 134 14.09 -4.32 -14.76
C ALA A 134 13.70 -5.18 -15.98
N ASP A 135 12.53 -4.92 -16.58
CA ASP A 135 12.01 -5.65 -17.73
C ASP A 135 12.94 -5.55 -18.96
N LYS A 136 13.43 -4.35 -19.27
CA LYS A 136 14.42 -4.12 -20.35
C LYS A 136 15.73 -4.87 -20.14
N ASN A 137 16.04 -5.25 -18.89
CA ASN A 137 17.21 -6.05 -18.54
C ASN A 137 16.92 -7.54 -18.33
N ASN A 138 15.73 -8.03 -18.71
CA ASN A 138 15.23 -9.39 -18.52
C ASN A 138 15.06 -9.81 -17.06
N PHE A 139 14.72 -8.86 -16.20
CA PHE A 139 14.37 -9.10 -14.81
C PHE A 139 12.95 -8.65 -14.51
N TYR A 140 12.45 -9.04 -13.36
CA TYR A 140 11.12 -8.72 -12.87
C TYR A 140 11.21 -8.04 -11.50
N PHE A 141 10.60 -6.85 -11.38
CA PHE A 141 10.37 -6.20 -10.09
C PHE A 141 8.92 -6.41 -9.67
N PRO A 142 8.64 -7.10 -8.53
CA PRO A 142 7.34 -7.73 -8.31
C PRO A 142 6.29 -6.81 -7.69
N ILE A 143 6.65 -5.65 -7.15
CA ILE A 143 5.68 -4.77 -6.49
C ILE A 143 4.67 -4.26 -7.53
N SER A 144 3.37 -4.49 -7.25
CA SER A 144 2.28 -4.13 -8.16
C SER A 144 1.19 -3.39 -7.42
N LEU A 145 1.10 -2.08 -7.69
CA LEU A 145 0.15 -1.17 -7.05
C LEU A 145 -0.69 -0.47 -8.12
N SER A 146 -1.94 -0.16 -7.83
CA SER A 146 -2.80 0.65 -8.72
C SER A 146 -2.25 2.06 -8.98
N SER A 147 -1.43 2.58 -8.07
CA SER A 147 -0.76 3.88 -8.19
C SER A 147 0.64 3.81 -8.81
N SER A 148 1.02 2.70 -9.45
CA SER A 148 2.41 2.43 -9.89
C SER A 148 3.00 3.52 -10.80
N GLY A 149 2.18 4.19 -11.62
CA GLY A 149 2.60 5.30 -12.48
C GLY A 149 2.84 6.64 -11.76
N SER A 150 2.58 6.73 -10.45
CA SER A 150 2.74 7.98 -9.69
C SER A 150 3.36 7.81 -8.30
N CYS A 151 3.31 6.61 -7.72
CA CYS A 151 4.00 6.34 -6.46
C CYS A 151 5.51 6.23 -6.67
N LEU A 152 6.28 6.64 -5.66
CA LEU A 152 7.75 6.68 -5.70
C LEU A 152 8.32 5.66 -4.73
N ILE A 153 9.49 5.12 -5.04
CA ILE A 153 10.17 4.07 -4.28
C ILE A 153 10.32 4.41 -2.79
N GLY A 154 10.73 5.64 -2.46
CA GLY A 154 10.86 6.06 -1.06
C GLY A 154 9.53 6.05 -0.29
N GLY A 155 8.43 6.41 -0.97
CA GLY A 155 7.08 6.30 -0.41
C GLY A 155 6.66 4.85 -0.22
N ASN A 156 6.91 3.98 -1.20
CA ASN A 156 6.59 2.55 -1.13
C ASN A 156 7.36 1.85 -0.01
N ILE A 157 8.63 2.22 0.22
CA ILE A 157 9.43 1.74 1.35
C ILE A 157 8.84 2.25 2.67
N ALA A 158 8.57 3.55 2.76
CA ALA A 158 8.08 4.17 3.98
C ALA A 158 6.73 3.61 4.43
N THR A 159 5.86 3.18 3.49
CA THR A 159 4.57 2.55 3.79
C THR A 159 4.62 1.02 3.79
N ASN A 160 5.76 0.41 3.48
CA ASN A 160 5.90 -1.03 3.29
C ASN A 160 4.85 -1.58 2.28
N ALA A 161 4.73 -0.93 1.13
CA ALA A 161 3.72 -1.26 0.13
C ALA A 161 3.82 -2.73 -0.34
N GLY A 162 2.68 -3.39 -0.48
CA GLY A 162 2.58 -4.80 -0.89
C GLY A 162 2.00 -4.93 -2.31
N GLY A 163 0.67 -5.12 -2.40
CA GLY A 163 -0.08 -5.31 -3.63
C GLY A 163 -0.29 -6.77 -4.01
N ILE A 164 -0.88 -7.00 -5.17
CA ILE A 164 -1.42 -8.31 -5.58
C ILE A 164 -0.39 -9.44 -5.66
N ASN A 165 0.88 -9.14 -5.83
CA ASN A 165 1.95 -10.14 -5.92
C ASN A 165 2.63 -10.44 -4.58
N ALA A 166 2.15 -9.83 -3.48
CA ALA A 166 2.72 -10.01 -2.15
C ALA A 166 2.68 -11.48 -1.67
N LEU A 167 1.71 -12.27 -2.14
CA LEU A 167 1.62 -13.69 -1.85
C LEU A 167 2.92 -14.45 -2.18
N LYS A 168 3.52 -14.15 -3.33
CA LYS A 168 4.74 -14.82 -3.80
C LYS A 168 6.02 -14.08 -3.41
N TYR A 169 6.01 -12.78 -3.54
CA TYR A 169 7.24 -11.98 -3.48
C TYR A 169 7.37 -11.14 -2.21
N GLY A 170 6.35 -11.15 -1.35
CA GLY A 170 6.30 -10.29 -0.17
C GLY A 170 6.05 -8.81 -0.51
N SER A 171 6.14 -7.98 0.51
CA SER A 171 6.00 -6.52 0.43
C SER A 171 7.33 -5.83 0.10
N MET A 172 7.34 -4.49 0.10
CA MET A 172 8.58 -3.72 -0.08
C MET A 172 9.67 -4.13 0.91
N ARG A 173 9.34 -4.41 2.18
CA ARG A 173 10.28 -4.85 3.21
C ARG A 173 11.08 -6.09 2.79
N ASP A 174 10.43 -7.04 2.12
CA ASP A 174 11.06 -8.28 1.65
C ASP A 174 11.93 -8.04 0.43
N ASN A 175 11.68 -6.96 -0.30
CA ASN A 175 12.34 -6.62 -1.56
C ASN A 175 13.40 -5.52 -1.42
N VAL A 176 13.49 -4.85 -0.27
CA VAL A 176 14.58 -3.89 0.03
C VAL A 176 15.77 -4.64 0.62
N ILE A 177 16.92 -4.60 -0.07
CA ILE A 177 18.16 -5.25 0.38
C ILE A 177 19.05 -4.25 1.11
N GLY A 178 19.14 -3.01 0.61
CA GLY A 178 19.93 -1.94 1.20
C GLY A 178 19.18 -0.62 1.17
N ILE A 179 19.55 0.30 2.07
CA ILE A 179 18.87 1.60 2.22
C ILE A 179 19.86 2.68 2.62
N GLU A 180 19.62 3.89 2.12
CA GLU A 180 20.27 5.12 2.59
C GLU A 180 19.19 6.04 3.16
N VAL A 181 19.40 6.58 4.36
CA VAL A 181 18.41 7.38 5.08
C VAL A 181 19.08 8.57 5.76
N VAL A 182 18.48 9.76 5.68
CA VAL A 182 18.87 10.94 6.46
C VAL A 182 17.95 11.06 7.67
N LEU A 183 18.52 11.11 8.87
CA LEU A 183 17.81 11.27 10.14
C LEU A 183 17.45 12.73 10.41
N ALA A 184 16.64 12.97 11.44
CA ALA A 184 16.15 14.32 11.78
C ALA A 184 17.29 15.31 12.16
N ASP A 185 18.39 14.83 12.72
CA ASP A 185 19.58 15.60 13.06
C ASP A 185 20.53 15.84 11.88
N GLY A 186 20.19 15.32 10.68
CA GLY A 186 20.99 15.39 9.47
C GLY A 186 22.03 14.27 9.34
N SER A 187 22.13 13.34 10.28
CA SER A 187 23.02 12.19 10.17
C SER A 187 22.60 11.30 9.02
N LEU A 188 23.57 10.71 8.33
CA LEU A 188 23.38 9.79 7.21
C LEU A 188 23.58 8.35 7.68
N ILE A 189 22.54 7.54 7.63
CA ILE A 189 22.64 6.08 7.73
C ILE A 189 22.81 5.53 6.33
N ASN A 190 23.95 4.88 6.09
CA ASN A 190 24.24 4.23 4.82
C ASN A 190 24.39 2.74 5.03
N SER A 191 23.33 1.99 4.76
CA SER A 191 23.27 0.53 4.81
C SER A 191 23.08 -0.05 3.39
N MET A 192 23.77 0.54 2.40
CA MET A 192 23.70 0.17 0.99
C MET A 192 24.59 -1.05 0.72
N SER A 193 24.12 -2.21 1.12
CA SER A 193 24.78 -3.50 0.87
C SER A 193 23.84 -4.41 0.08
N SER A 194 24.33 -4.96 -1.04
CA SER A 194 23.58 -5.95 -1.84
C SER A 194 23.70 -7.39 -1.32
N MET A 195 24.39 -7.59 -0.20
CA MET A 195 24.62 -8.91 0.37
C MET A 195 23.31 -9.51 0.92
N LYS A 196 22.97 -10.71 0.45
CA LYS A 196 21.79 -11.46 0.91
C LYS A 196 21.93 -11.89 2.39
N LYS A 197 23.16 -12.09 2.87
CA LYS A 197 23.46 -12.41 4.28
C LYS A 197 24.36 -11.33 4.84
N ASN A 198 23.89 -10.62 5.86
CA ASN A 198 24.65 -9.63 6.59
C ASN A 198 24.20 -9.61 8.05
N ASN A 199 24.98 -10.24 8.93
CA ASN A 199 24.73 -10.33 10.37
C ASN A 199 25.72 -9.45 11.17
N THR A 200 26.17 -8.33 10.60
CA THR A 200 27.14 -7.42 11.25
C THR A 200 26.45 -6.37 12.15
N GLY A 201 25.38 -6.73 12.82
CA GLY A 201 24.62 -5.86 13.73
C GLY A 201 23.11 -5.99 13.53
N TYR A 202 22.36 -5.02 14.03
CA TYR A 202 20.92 -4.96 13.86
C TYR A 202 20.55 -4.68 12.40
N ASP A 203 19.42 -5.25 11.97
CA ASP A 203 18.85 -4.97 10.64
C ASP A 203 18.13 -3.62 10.63
N LEU A 204 18.92 -2.55 10.53
CA LEU A 204 18.39 -1.18 10.60
C LEU A 204 17.47 -0.83 9.42
N LYS A 205 17.68 -1.40 8.22
CA LYS A 205 16.82 -1.11 7.06
C LYS A 205 15.35 -1.41 7.35
N ASN A 206 15.07 -2.46 8.13
CA ASN A 206 13.71 -2.87 8.46
C ASN A 206 13.02 -1.97 9.52
N ILE A 207 13.76 -1.10 10.20
CA ILE A 207 13.21 -0.06 11.08
C ILE A 207 12.55 1.05 10.25
N PHE A 208 13.13 1.38 9.10
CA PHE A 208 12.63 2.44 8.22
C PHE A 208 11.53 1.96 7.28
N CYS A 209 11.50 0.67 6.90
CA CYS A 209 10.42 0.09 6.11
C CYS A 209 9.12 0.07 6.91
N GLY A 210 8.10 0.82 6.46
CA GLY A 210 6.82 0.96 7.15
C GLY A 210 6.82 2.01 8.27
N SER A 211 7.85 2.86 8.35
CA SER A 211 7.94 3.97 9.31
C SER A 211 7.12 5.21 8.90
N GLU A 212 6.55 5.24 7.72
CA GLU A 212 5.78 6.35 7.13
C GLU A 212 6.55 7.69 7.17
N GLY A 213 7.89 7.64 7.00
CA GLY A 213 8.76 8.82 7.05
C GLY A 213 8.95 9.44 8.44
N THR A 214 8.40 8.82 9.49
CA THR A 214 8.48 9.37 10.86
C THR A 214 9.86 9.21 11.51
N LEU A 215 10.72 8.34 11.00
CA LEU A 215 12.04 8.03 11.55
C LEU A 215 13.20 8.60 10.73
N GLY A 216 12.96 9.02 9.49
CA GLY A 216 13.97 9.57 8.59
C GLY A 216 13.49 9.63 7.16
N ILE A 217 14.29 10.24 6.30
CA ILE A 217 14.03 10.41 4.87
C ILE A 217 14.86 9.41 4.08
N VAL A 218 14.20 8.44 3.45
CA VAL A 218 14.86 7.51 2.52
C VAL A 218 15.32 8.26 1.29
N THR A 219 16.60 8.12 0.93
CA THR A 219 17.21 8.81 -0.21
C THR A 219 17.61 7.87 -1.33
N LYS A 220 18.03 6.64 -0.99
CA LYS A 220 18.35 5.58 -1.95
C LYS A 220 17.94 4.22 -1.43
N ALA A 221 17.80 3.27 -2.33
CA ALA A 221 17.56 1.87 -2.00
C ALA A 221 18.24 0.92 -3.00
N ILE A 222 18.59 -0.26 -2.51
CA ILE A 222 18.90 -1.44 -3.32
C ILE A 222 17.69 -2.35 -3.25
N LEU A 223 17.08 -2.61 -4.41
CA LEU A 223 15.87 -3.37 -4.57
C LEU A 223 16.17 -4.74 -5.19
N ARG A 224 15.57 -5.79 -4.65
CA ARG A 224 15.67 -7.13 -5.23
C ARG A 224 14.88 -7.21 -6.53
N VAL A 225 15.50 -7.78 -7.54
CA VAL A 225 14.81 -8.21 -8.77
C VAL A 225 14.86 -9.72 -8.90
N TYR A 226 13.98 -10.25 -9.70
CA TYR A 226 13.84 -11.69 -9.93
C TYR A 226 14.04 -12.01 -11.40
N PRO A 227 14.39 -13.26 -11.76
CA PRO A 227 14.31 -13.69 -13.14
C PRO A 227 12.89 -13.44 -13.69
N LYS A 228 12.80 -12.92 -14.91
CA LYS A 228 11.51 -12.66 -15.54
C LYS A 228 10.82 -14.01 -15.85
N PRO A 229 9.56 -14.21 -15.41
CA PRO A 229 8.80 -15.38 -15.83
C PRO A 229 8.70 -15.45 -17.35
N THR A 230 8.80 -16.67 -17.91
CA THR A 230 8.69 -16.88 -19.36
C THR A 230 7.25 -16.81 -19.86
N ASP A 231 6.29 -17.14 -19.00
CA ASP A 231 4.87 -17.07 -19.28
C ASP A 231 4.05 -16.98 -17.99
N TYR A 232 2.74 -16.77 -18.14
CA TYR A 232 1.78 -16.75 -17.05
C TYR A 232 0.60 -17.68 -17.38
N PHE A 233 0.08 -18.32 -16.33
CA PHE A 233 -1.16 -19.08 -16.42
C PHE A 233 -2.20 -18.45 -15.51
N HIS A 234 -3.41 -18.26 -16.02
CA HIS A 234 -4.51 -17.64 -15.29
C HIS A 234 -5.72 -18.57 -15.25
N CYS A 235 -6.46 -18.53 -14.15
CA CYS A 235 -7.74 -19.19 -14.05
C CYS A 235 -8.70 -18.39 -13.18
N PHE A 236 -9.98 -18.41 -13.55
CA PHE A 236 -11.03 -17.70 -12.87
C PHE A 236 -12.13 -18.69 -12.49
N PHE A 237 -12.22 -19.02 -11.19
CA PHE A 237 -13.18 -19.97 -10.64
C PHE A 237 -14.42 -19.28 -10.11
N ALA A 238 -15.57 -19.98 -10.17
CA ALA A 238 -16.84 -19.57 -9.60
C ALA A 238 -17.35 -20.58 -8.57
N PHE A 239 -17.94 -20.07 -7.48
CA PHE A 239 -18.42 -20.87 -6.34
C PHE A 239 -19.78 -20.40 -5.85
N ASN A 240 -20.55 -21.32 -5.27
CA ASN A 240 -21.79 -21.00 -4.56
C ASN A 240 -21.55 -20.60 -3.09
N SER A 241 -20.33 -20.75 -2.58
CA SER A 241 -19.97 -20.31 -1.24
C SER A 241 -18.53 -19.83 -1.13
N ILE A 242 -18.29 -18.85 -0.24
CA ILE A 242 -16.95 -18.37 0.10
C ILE A 242 -16.10 -19.49 0.74
N GLN A 243 -16.72 -20.41 1.49
CA GLN A 243 -16.00 -21.54 2.11
C GLN A 243 -15.37 -22.46 1.07
N GLU A 244 -16.12 -22.77 0.00
CA GLU A 244 -15.59 -23.62 -1.10
C GLU A 244 -14.44 -22.92 -1.83
N ASN A 245 -14.53 -21.59 -2.00
CA ASN A 245 -13.46 -20.76 -2.54
C ASN A 245 -12.17 -20.88 -1.69
N ILE A 246 -12.28 -20.63 -0.38
CA ILE A 246 -11.14 -20.73 0.55
C ILE A 246 -10.55 -22.16 0.55
N ASN A 247 -11.39 -23.17 0.55
CA ASN A 247 -10.94 -24.57 0.55
C ASN A 247 -10.17 -24.93 -0.73
N LEU A 248 -10.63 -24.47 -1.90
CA LEU A 248 -9.90 -24.68 -3.15
C LEU A 248 -8.58 -23.91 -3.15
N PHE A 249 -8.58 -22.65 -2.72
CA PHE A 249 -7.36 -21.85 -2.60
C PHE A 249 -6.29 -22.55 -1.76
N GLN A 250 -6.65 -23.10 -0.59
CA GLN A 250 -5.70 -23.82 0.27
C GLN A 250 -5.07 -25.02 -0.42
N LYS A 251 -5.84 -25.77 -1.23
CA LYS A 251 -5.30 -26.89 -2.02
C LYS A 251 -4.41 -26.44 -3.17
N ILE A 252 -4.82 -25.39 -3.90
CA ILE A 252 -4.00 -24.77 -4.94
C ILE A 252 -2.67 -24.35 -4.36
N ARG A 253 -2.69 -23.60 -3.24
CA ARG A 253 -1.48 -23.16 -2.54
C ARG A 253 -0.60 -24.33 -2.09
N GLY A 254 -1.22 -25.41 -1.59
CA GLY A 254 -0.48 -26.59 -1.13
C GLY A 254 0.24 -27.37 -2.24
N VAL A 255 -0.31 -27.36 -3.47
CA VAL A 255 0.26 -28.12 -4.59
C VAL A 255 1.15 -27.26 -5.50
N PHE A 256 0.75 -26.01 -5.73
CA PHE A 256 1.42 -25.15 -6.71
C PHE A 256 2.37 -24.13 -6.05
N GLY A 257 2.38 -24.05 -4.71
CA GLY A 257 3.38 -23.38 -3.88
C GLY A 257 3.83 -22.03 -4.41
N ASP A 258 5.10 -21.98 -4.72
CA ASP A 258 5.83 -20.81 -5.22
C ASP A 258 5.53 -20.42 -6.68
N LYS A 259 4.76 -21.20 -7.44
CA LYS A 259 4.26 -20.78 -8.77
C LYS A 259 3.06 -19.87 -8.67
N LEU A 260 2.25 -19.98 -7.61
CA LEU A 260 1.09 -19.13 -7.38
C LEU A 260 1.54 -17.71 -7.02
N GLU A 261 1.33 -16.78 -7.94
CA GLU A 261 1.76 -15.39 -7.80
C GLU A 261 0.72 -14.53 -7.11
N SER A 262 -0.56 -14.71 -7.48
CA SER A 262 -1.69 -13.95 -6.93
C SER A 262 -2.93 -14.83 -6.80
N ALA A 263 -3.76 -14.54 -5.79
CA ALA A 263 -5.06 -15.18 -5.58
C ALA A 263 -6.04 -14.17 -5.00
N GLU A 264 -7.01 -13.76 -5.82
CA GLU A 264 -7.96 -12.70 -5.50
C GLU A 264 -9.35 -13.25 -5.26
N ILE A 265 -9.91 -13.00 -4.07
CA ILE A 265 -11.32 -13.29 -3.78
C ILE A 265 -12.18 -12.12 -4.20
N ILE A 266 -13.26 -12.41 -4.93
CA ILE A 266 -14.16 -11.41 -5.50
C ILE A 266 -15.62 -11.83 -5.18
N PRO A 267 -16.47 -10.94 -4.64
CA PRO A 267 -17.88 -11.24 -4.35
C PRO A 267 -18.75 -11.09 -5.60
N ASP A 268 -19.94 -11.67 -5.57
CA ASP A 268 -20.95 -11.60 -6.65
C ASP A 268 -21.35 -10.18 -7.02
N ILE A 269 -21.61 -9.35 -6.02
CA ILE A 269 -21.96 -7.94 -6.19
C ILE A 269 -20.93 -7.17 -7.03
N ALA A 270 -19.68 -7.59 -7.05
CA ALA A 270 -18.63 -6.94 -7.82
C ALA A 270 -18.87 -7.05 -9.34
N ILE A 271 -19.36 -8.19 -9.81
CA ILE A 271 -19.75 -8.38 -11.23
C ILE A 271 -20.98 -7.53 -11.55
N GLU A 272 -21.97 -7.53 -10.66
CA GLU A 272 -23.20 -6.76 -10.87
C GLU A 272 -22.91 -5.25 -10.98
N LEU A 273 -22.13 -4.69 -10.06
CA LEU A 273 -21.76 -3.28 -10.10
C LEU A 273 -20.88 -2.92 -11.29
N SER A 274 -19.96 -3.80 -11.67
CA SER A 274 -19.12 -3.57 -12.86
C SER A 274 -19.94 -3.53 -14.15
N ILE A 275 -20.98 -4.35 -14.27
CA ILE A 275 -21.92 -4.30 -15.41
C ILE A 275 -22.78 -3.04 -15.34
N LYS A 276 -23.34 -2.73 -14.17
CA LYS A 276 -24.18 -1.55 -13.94
C LYS A 276 -23.50 -0.25 -14.34
N HIS A 277 -22.20 -0.12 -14.04
CA HIS A 277 -21.41 1.08 -14.30
C HIS A 277 -20.58 1.02 -15.59
N GLY A 278 -20.75 -0.01 -16.41
CA GLY A 278 -20.14 -0.09 -17.75
C GLY A 278 -18.66 -0.51 -17.77
N PHE A 279 -18.10 -1.02 -16.66
CA PHE A 279 -16.77 -1.61 -16.62
C PHE A 279 -16.76 -3.00 -17.26
N LEU A 280 -17.90 -3.70 -17.20
CA LEU A 280 -18.14 -4.96 -17.93
C LEU A 280 -19.38 -4.81 -18.81
N THR A 281 -19.35 -5.39 -20.00
CA THR A 281 -20.54 -5.47 -20.87
C THR A 281 -21.46 -6.62 -20.48
N ARG A 282 -20.91 -7.68 -19.91
CA ARG A 282 -21.62 -8.88 -19.41
C ARG A 282 -20.77 -9.64 -18.41
N SER A 283 -21.38 -10.53 -17.64
CA SER A 283 -20.68 -11.46 -16.76
C SER A 283 -19.73 -12.36 -17.56
N PHE A 284 -18.63 -12.76 -16.93
CA PHE A 284 -17.72 -13.80 -17.45
C PHE A 284 -18.39 -15.17 -17.45
N PHE A 285 -19.27 -15.43 -16.48
CA PHE A 285 -19.96 -16.71 -16.29
C PHE A 285 -21.40 -16.66 -16.79
N SER A 286 -21.91 -17.80 -17.24
CA SER A 286 -23.27 -17.94 -17.76
C SER A 286 -24.36 -17.94 -16.67
N LYS A 287 -24.00 -18.22 -15.42
CA LYS A 287 -24.86 -18.26 -14.23
C LYS A 287 -24.40 -17.28 -13.18
N LYS A 288 -25.26 -16.99 -12.21
CA LYS A 288 -24.88 -16.27 -10.99
C LYS A 288 -24.23 -17.22 -9.99
N PHE A 289 -23.20 -16.73 -9.32
CA PHE A 289 -22.43 -17.42 -8.28
C PHE A 289 -22.16 -16.46 -7.15
N SER A 290 -21.90 -16.97 -5.95
CA SER A 290 -21.74 -16.13 -4.76
C SER A 290 -20.32 -15.62 -4.53
N SER A 291 -19.30 -16.28 -5.09
CA SER A 291 -17.90 -15.93 -4.89
C SER A 291 -17.04 -16.39 -6.04
N PHE A 292 -15.96 -15.65 -6.29
CA PHE A 292 -15.03 -15.96 -7.38
C PHE A 292 -13.59 -15.94 -6.84
N LEU A 293 -12.72 -16.73 -7.50
CA LEU A 293 -11.29 -16.79 -7.22
C LEU A 293 -10.51 -16.59 -8.53
N LEU A 294 -9.82 -15.46 -8.64
CA LEU A 294 -8.91 -15.17 -9.73
C LEU A 294 -7.50 -15.51 -9.33
N CYS A 295 -6.86 -16.46 -10.03
CA CYS A 295 -5.48 -16.86 -9.76
C CYS A 295 -4.55 -16.52 -10.92
N LYS A 296 -3.31 -16.17 -10.58
CA LYS A 296 -2.19 -15.99 -11.49
C LYS A 296 -1.01 -16.85 -11.06
N PHE A 297 -0.42 -17.58 -11.99
CA PHE A 297 0.79 -18.35 -11.78
C PHE A 297 1.89 -17.85 -12.70
N SER A 298 3.07 -17.65 -12.16
CA SER A 298 4.27 -17.31 -12.95
C SER A 298 5.05 -18.57 -13.30
N LEU A 299 5.38 -18.72 -14.58
CA LEU A 299 5.96 -19.93 -15.14
C LEU A 299 7.39 -19.68 -15.63
N PHE A 300 8.24 -20.70 -15.46
CA PHE A 300 9.59 -20.81 -16.03
C PHE A 300 9.70 -22.08 -16.91
N GLU A 301 8.56 -22.64 -17.24
CA GLU A 301 8.38 -23.87 -18.02
C GLU A 301 7.33 -23.65 -19.11
N ASN A 302 7.16 -24.60 -20.00
CA ASN A 302 6.16 -24.53 -21.05
C ASN A 302 4.73 -24.47 -20.44
N LYS A 303 3.93 -23.52 -20.90
CA LYS A 303 2.57 -23.25 -20.42
C LYS A 303 1.65 -24.44 -20.61
N GLU A 304 1.70 -25.14 -21.76
CA GLU A 304 0.86 -26.31 -22.03
C GLU A 304 1.18 -27.47 -21.07
N THR A 305 2.46 -27.64 -20.72
CA THR A 305 2.88 -28.67 -19.77
C THR A 305 2.33 -28.37 -18.39
N PHE A 306 2.43 -27.11 -17.97
CA PHE A 306 1.87 -26.66 -16.69
C PHE A 306 0.35 -26.81 -16.68
N GLU A 307 -0.35 -26.42 -17.73
CA GLU A 307 -1.80 -26.53 -17.86
C GLU A 307 -2.28 -27.96 -17.69
N LYS A 308 -1.66 -28.93 -18.40
CA LYS A 308 -1.97 -30.36 -18.25
C LYS A 308 -1.77 -30.82 -16.80
N PHE A 309 -0.67 -30.44 -16.20
CA PHE A 309 -0.40 -30.77 -14.80
C PHE A 309 -1.43 -30.12 -13.85
N PHE A 310 -1.78 -28.85 -14.08
CA PHE A 310 -2.78 -28.13 -13.30
C PHE A 310 -4.15 -28.82 -13.38
N LEU A 311 -4.62 -29.15 -14.58
CA LEU A 311 -5.89 -29.84 -14.81
C LEU A 311 -5.92 -31.22 -14.15
N ASP A 312 -4.83 -32.01 -14.26
CA ASP A 312 -4.72 -33.31 -13.55
C ASP A 312 -4.86 -33.16 -12.03
N LYS A 313 -4.32 -32.08 -11.45
CA LYS A 313 -4.41 -31.86 -10.02
C LYS A 313 -5.76 -31.36 -9.57
N ILE A 314 -6.34 -30.35 -10.24
CA ILE A 314 -7.63 -29.79 -9.81
C ILE A 314 -8.78 -30.79 -9.97
N THR A 315 -8.74 -31.67 -10.95
CA THR A 315 -9.75 -32.76 -11.12
C THR A 315 -9.69 -33.78 -9.97
N LYS A 316 -8.51 -33.98 -9.39
CA LYS A 316 -8.29 -34.85 -8.23
C LYS A 316 -8.62 -34.18 -6.88
N PHE A 317 -8.76 -32.86 -6.86
CA PHE A 317 -9.21 -32.18 -5.66
C PHE A 317 -10.67 -32.49 -5.43
N ASN A 318 -10.98 -33.16 -4.31
CA ASN A 318 -12.36 -33.45 -3.94
C ASN A 318 -13.06 -32.14 -3.44
N ASN A 319 -12.99 -31.10 -4.26
CA ASN A 319 -13.57 -29.77 -4.00
C ASN A 319 -14.59 -29.44 -5.05
N LYS A 320 -15.65 -28.79 -4.60
CA LYS A 320 -16.66 -28.23 -5.49
C LYS A 320 -16.25 -26.84 -5.91
N PHE A 321 -16.03 -26.61 -7.18
CA PHE A 321 -16.22 -25.33 -7.85
C PHE A 321 -17.29 -25.56 -8.91
N GLU A 322 -18.05 -24.54 -9.21
CA GLU A 322 -19.21 -24.67 -10.09
C GLU A 322 -18.83 -24.46 -11.54
N ASP A 323 -17.84 -23.58 -11.76
CA ASP A 323 -17.34 -23.25 -13.10
C ASP A 323 -15.90 -22.73 -13.02
N VAL A 324 -15.17 -22.83 -14.13
CA VAL A 324 -13.81 -22.29 -14.27
C VAL A 324 -13.56 -21.83 -15.69
N ILE A 325 -12.95 -20.65 -15.83
CA ILE A 325 -12.56 -20.09 -17.10
C ILE A 325 -11.04 -20.01 -17.18
N PHE A 326 -10.50 -20.56 -18.28
CA PHE A 326 -9.11 -20.38 -18.68
C PHE A 326 -9.08 -19.42 -19.87
N PRO A 327 -8.33 -18.30 -19.78
CA PRO A 327 -8.29 -17.34 -20.88
C PRO A 327 -7.62 -17.95 -22.11
N GLN A 328 -8.21 -17.75 -23.27
CA GLN A 328 -7.73 -18.26 -24.56
C GLN A 328 -6.88 -17.25 -25.33
N SER A 329 -6.69 -16.05 -24.77
CA SER A 329 -5.90 -14.99 -25.38
C SER A 329 -5.37 -14.02 -24.32
N LEU A 330 -4.29 -13.32 -24.65
CA LEU A 330 -3.74 -12.23 -23.81
C LEU A 330 -4.80 -11.14 -23.52
N GLN A 331 -5.69 -10.87 -24.47
CA GLN A 331 -6.77 -9.91 -24.25
C GLN A 331 -7.74 -10.37 -23.15
N GLN A 332 -8.06 -11.66 -23.08
CA GLN A 332 -8.92 -12.21 -22.01
C GLN A 332 -8.19 -12.19 -20.66
N GLU A 333 -6.89 -12.51 -20.62
CA GLU A 333 -6.06 -12.38 -19.43
C GLU A 333 -6.08 -10.93 -18.89
N ASN A 334 -5.82 -9.98 -19.77
CA ASN A 334 -5.86 -8.55 -19.44
C ASN A 334 -7.25 -8.11 -18.97
N ASN A 335 -8.32 -8.61 -19.56
CA ASN A 335 -9.68 -8.30 -19.15
C ASN A 335 -10.00 -8.77 -17.72
N PHE A 336 -9.49 -9.94 -17.30
CA PHE A 336 -9.66 -10.41 -15.92
C PHE A 336 -9.01 -9.47 -14.90
N TRP A 337 -7.77 -9.07 -15.16
CA TRP A 337 -7.04 -8.18 -14.26
C TRP A 337 -7.56 -6.75 -14.32
N LYS A 338 -7.93 -6.27 -15.50
CA LYS A 338 -8.60 -4.97 -15.63
C LYS A 338 -9.91 -4.94 -14.82
N PHE A 339 -10.73 -5.99 -14.93
CA PHE A 339 -11.94 -6.10 -14.10
C PHE A 339 -11.61 -6.04 -12.61
N ARG A 340 -10.58 -6.76 -12.15
CA ARG A 340 -10.13 -6.74 -10.76
C ARG A 340 -9.70 -5.34 -10.32
N ASP A 341 -8.98 -4.61 -11.16
CA ASP A 341 -8.52 -3.25 -10.86
C ASP A 341 -9.68 -2.25 -10.84
N ASP A 342 -10.63 -2.40 -11.75
CA ASP A 342 -11.82 -1.52 -11.86
C ASP A 342 -12.80 -1.69 -10.67
N LEU A 343 -12.67 -2.72 -9.83
CA LEU A 343 -13.57 -2.94 -8.68
C LEU A 343 -13.64 -1.74 -7.74
N VAL A 344 -12.54 -1.03 -7.57
CA VAL A 344 -12.47 0.16 -6.70
C VAL A 344 -13.33 1.30 -7.28
N GLU A 345 -13.30 1.48 -8.59
CA GLU A 345 -14.09 2.53 -9.23
C GLU A 345 -15.57 2.15 -9.30
N ALA A 346 -15.88 0.86 -9.50
CA ALA A 346 -17.26 0.39 -9.59
C ALA A 346 -18.07 0.68 -8.32
N TYR A 347 -17.54 0.38 -7.12
CA TYR A 347 -18.30 0.63 -5.89
C TYR A 347 -18.38 2.12 -5.52
N LYS A 348 -17.40 2.94 -5.92
CA LYS A 348 -17.44 4.40 -5.68
C LYS A 348 -18.60 5.09 -6.39
N LEU A 349 -19.04 4.53 -7.51
CA LEU A 349 -20.17 5.07 -8.28
C LEU A 349 -21.54 4.72 -7.70
N GLU A 350 -21.60 3.80 -6.72
CA GLU A 350 -22.87 3.42 -6.07
C GLU A 350 -23.37 4.45 -5.05
N GLY A 351 -22.53 5.35 -4.57
CA GLY A 351 -22.91 6.34 -3.59
C GLY A 351 -21.85 6.54 -2.51
N LYS A 352 -22.28 6.87 -1.27
CA LYS A 352 -21.35 7.01 -0.17
C LYS A 352 -20.85 5.64 0.27
N TYR A 353 -19.58 5.57 0.61
CA TYR A 353 -18.91 4.32 1.00
C TYR A 353 -17.97 4.51 2.18
N ILE A 354 -17.70 3.40 2.88
CA ILE A 354 -16.73 3.33 3.96
C ILE A 354 -15.76 2.18 3.61
N THR A 355 -14.47 2.46 3.59
CA THR A 355 -13.44 1.48 3.21
C THR A 355 -12.64 1.07 4.42
N ASN A 356 -12.45 -0.22 4.60
CA ASN A 356 -11.55 -0.80 5.58
C ASN A 356 -10.54 -1.69 4.86
N ASP A 357 -9.28 -1.43 5.08
CA ASP A 357 -8.17 -2.22 4.61
C ASP A 357 -7.64 -3.03 5.80
N ILE A 358 -8.01 -4.30 5.86
CA ILE A 358 -7.77 -5.19 7.00
C ILE A 358 -7.08 -6.47 6.56
N SER A 359 -6.36 -7.11 7.47
CA SER A 359 -5.92 -8.48 7.26
C SER A 359 -6.38 -9.39 8.38
N LEU A 360 -6.71 -10.62 8.04
CA LEU A 360 -7.26 -11.63 8.95
C LEU A 360 -6.61 -12.99 8.69
N PRO A 361 -6.46 -13.83 9.74
CA PRO A 361 -6.21 -15.24 9.52
C PRO A 361 -7.31 -15.84 8.65
N LEU A 362 -6.95 -16.59 7.61
CA LEU A 362 -7.91 -17.12 6.63
C LEU A 362 -9.04 -17.95 7.24
N ASN A 363 -8.74 -18.68 8.31
CA ASN A 363 -9.73 -19.47 9.04
C ASN A 363 -10.78 -18.62 9.79
N SER A 364 -10.50 -17.33 9.98
CA SER A 364 -11.39 -16.39 10.67
C SER A 364 -12.25 -15.57 9.71
N LEU A 365 -11.89 -15.53 8.42
CA LEU A 365 -12.46 -14.61 7.43
C LEU A 365 -13.99 -14.71 7.32
N LEU A 366 -14.53 -15.92 7.16
CA LEU A 366 -15.99 -16.11 7.03
C LEU A 366 -16.73 -15.67 8.29
N LYS A 367 -16.23 -16.08 9.46
CA LYS A 367 -16.86 -15.73 10.73
C LYS A 367 -16.82 -14.22 10.96
N PHE A 368 -15.72 -13.58 10.57
CA PHE A 368 -15.59 -12.13 10.62
C PHE A 368 -16.65 -11.47 9.73
N ILE A 369 -16.76 -11.85 8.45
CA ILE A 369 -17.73 -11.27 7.50
C ILE A 369 -19.16 -11.41 8.06
N ASP A 370 -19.55 -12.58 8.56
CA ASP A 370 -20.89 -12.83 9.11
C ASP A 370 -21.18 -11.95 10.34
N VAL A 371 -20.25 -11.92 11.31
CA VAL A 371 -20.41 -11.13 12.53
C VAL A 371 -20.39 -9.63 12.25
N ALA A 372 -19.48 -9.17 11.39
CA ALA A 372 -19.37 -7.77 11.01
C ALA A 372 -20.65 -7.30 10.29
N THR A 373 -21.14 -8.07 9.32
CA THR A 373 -22.40 -7.78 8.62
C THR A 373 -23.56 -7.64 9.59
N LYS A 374 -23.72 -8.55 10.53
CA LYS A 374 -24.79 -8.48 11.55
C LYS A 374 -24.68 -7.27 12.46
N LYS A 375 -23.47 -6.92 12.92
CA LYS A 375 -23.24 -5.75 13.78
C LYS A 375 -23.47 -4.44 13.01
N ILE A 376 -22.96 -4.33 11.78
CA ILE A 376 -23.09 -3.14 10.96
C ILE A 376 -24.57 -2.88 10.57
N ASN A 377 -25.33 -3.94 10.26
CA ASN A 377 -26.75 -3.81 9.96
C ASN A 377 -27.60 -3.35 11.17
N LYS A 378 -27.11 -3.44 12.40
CA LYS A 378 -27.76 -2.80 13.56
C LYS A 378 -27.54 -1.29 13.61
N VAL A 379 -26.45 -0.79 13.03
CA VAL A 379 -26.15 0.65 12.95
C VAL A 379 -26.83 1.27 11.74
N VAL A 380 -26.67 0.66 10.57
CA VAL A 380 -27.31 1.07 9.32
C VAL A 380 -27.85 -0.17 8.62
N TYR A 381 -29.17 -0.41 8.77
CA TYR A 381 -29.83 -1.54 8.15
C TYR A 381 -29.77 -1.47 6.62
N GLY A 382 -29.47 -2.60 5.98
CA GLY A 382 -29.37 -2.70 4.53
C GLY A 382 -28.03 -2.26 3.94
N THR A 383 -27.00 -1.99 4.78
CA THR A 383 -25.63 -1.73 4.31
C THR A 383 -25.15 -2.86 3.42
N GLN A 384 -24.72 -2.52 2.21
CA GLN A 384 -24.17 -3.50 1.27
C GLN A 384 -22.70 -3.78 1.57
N ILE A 385 -22.35 -5.06 1.68
CA ILE A 385 -20.97 -5.49 1.91
C ILE A 385 -20.29 -5.75 0.57
N TYR A 386 -19.21 -5.03 0.31
CA TYR A 386 -18.39 -5.16 -0.89
C TYR A 386 -16.97 -5.56 -0.47
N SER A 387 -16.78 -6.85 -0.23
CA SER A 387 -15.55 -7.39 0.35
C SER A 387 -14.79 -8.21 -0.68
N PHE A 388 -13.65 -7.69 -1.15
CA PHE A 388 -12.75 -8.36 -2.07
C PHE A 388 -11.30 -8.19 -1.58
N GLY A 389 -10.35 -8.94 -2.14
CA GLY A 389 -8.95 -8.73 -1.78
C GLY A 389 -8.04 -9.91 -2.03
N HIS A 390 -6.85 -9.82 -1.45
CA HIS A 390 -5.75 -10.75 -1.61
C HIS A 390 -5.94 -11.96 -0.68
N LEU A 391 -6.59 -13.01 -1.18
CA LEU A 391 -6.85 -14.19 -0.36
C LEU A 391 -5.55 -14.84 0.13
N GLY A 392 -4.47 -14.66 -0.64
CA GLY A 392 -3.18 -15.29 -0.39
C GLY A 392 -2.53 -14.90 0.94
N ASP A 393 -2.65 -13.66 1.35
CA ASP A 393 -2.05 -13.08 2.56
C ASP A 393 -3.10 -12.61 3.60
N GLY A 394 -4.38 -12.86 3.31
CA GLY A 394 -5.49 -12.53 4.20
C GLY A 394 -5.88 -11.05 4.21
N ASN A 395 -5.35 -10.26 3.29
CA ASN A 395 -5.73 -8.85 3.15
C ASN A 395 -7.08 -8.73 2.43
N ILE A 396 -8.03 -8.10 3.10
CA ILE A 396 -9.38 -7.89 2.60
C ILE A 396 -9.72 -6.40 2.62
N HIS A 397 -10.11 -5.89 1.47
CA HIS A 397 -10.72 -4.59 1.33
C HIS A 397 -12.21 -4.71 1.70
N PHE A 398 -12.48 -4.61 2.99
CA PHE A 398 -13.84 -4.73 3.55
C PHE A 398 -14.57 -3.40 3.40
N ASN A 399 -15.17 -3.20 2.24
CA ASN A 399 -15.85 -1.98 1.88
C ASN A 399 -17.37 -2.10 2.11
N LEU A 400 -17.95 -1.00 2.47
CA LEU A 400 -19.37 -0.86 2.80
C LEU A 400 -19.97 0.24 1.93
N ILE A 401 -21.10 -0.05 1.32
CA ILE A 401 -21.82 0.88 0.45
C ILE A 401 -23.12 1.26 1.13
N GLU A 402 -23.50 2.53 1.01
CA GLU A 402 -24.75 3.09 1.53
C GLU A 402 -25.95 2.28 1.02
N PRO A 403 -26.95 1.97 1.87
CA PRO A 403 -28.16 1.28 1.42
C PRO A 403 -28.91 2.10 0.37
N VAL A 404 -29.52 1.43 -0.59
CA VAL A 404 -30.37 2.07 -1.58
C VAL A 404 -31.53 2.80 -0.87
N ASN A 405 -31.78 4.05 -1.23
CA ASN A 405 -32.79 4.92 -0.62
C ASN A 405 -32.59 5.17 0.89
N TYR A 406 -31.37 5.19 1.37
CA TYR A 406 -31.09 5.53 2.77
C TYR A 406 -31.33 7.03 3.02
N GLU A 407 -32.28 7.36 3.87
CA GLU A 407 -32.65 8.76 4.19
C GLU A 407 -31.68 9.44 5.16
N GLY A 408 -30.81 8.69 5.82
CA GLY A 408 -29.81 9.19 6.76
C GLY A 408 -28.55 9.71 6.07
N ASN A 409 -27.58 10.12 6.88
CA ASN A 409 -26.24 10.44 6.38
C ASN A 409 -25.27 9.30 6.74
N PHE A 410 -24.94 8.45 5.77
CA PHE A 410 -24.07 7.29 5.96
C PHE A 410 -22.68 7.67 6.53
N ASN A 411 -22.19 8.87 6.22
CA ASN A 411 -20.94 9.36 6.77
C ASN A 411 -20.98 9.58 8.30
N ASN A 412 -22.17 9.81 8.89
CA ASN A 412 -22.30 9.96 10.34
C ASN A 412 -22.04 8.62 11.08
N ALA A 413 -22.34 7.50 10.45
CA ALA A 413 -22.10 6.17 10.99
C ALA A 413 -20.61 5.72 10.83
N ARG A 414 -19.81 6.45 10.06
CA ARG A 414 -18.42 6.08 9.72
C ARG A 414 -17.56 5.76 10.94
N SER A 415 -17.62 6.59 11.97
CA SER A 415 -16.78 6.40 13.18
C SER A 415 -17.15 5.14 13.93
N GLU A 416 -18.46 4.89 14.11
CA GLU A 416 -18.98 3.71 14.79
C GLU A 416 -18.69 2.43 13.99
N ILE A 417 -18.87 2.47 12.66
CA ILE A 417 -18.55 1.35 11.78
C ILE A 417 -17.05 1.02 11.82
N TYR A 418 -16.15 2.02 11.79
CA TYR A 418 -14.72 1.79 11.95
C TYR A 418 -14.40 1.13 13.29
N GLU A 419 -15.06 1.55 14.36
CA GLU A 419 -14.86 0.97 15.68
C GLU A 419 -15.32 -0.49 15.72
N ILE A 420 -16.51 -0.80 15.22
CA ILE A 420 -17.02 -2.18 15.10
C ILE A 420 -16.06 -3.07 14.30
N VAL A 421 -15.60 -2.60 13.13
CA VAL A 421 -14.70 -3.37 12.27
C VAL A 421 -13.38 -3.60 12.97
N ASN A 422 -12.78 -2.57 13.56
CA ASN A 422 -11.47 -2.67 14.20
C ASN A 422 -11.52 -3.53 15.49
N ASP A 423 -12.57 -3.43 16.31
CA ASP A 423 -12.78 -4.30 17.49
C ASP A 423 -12.85 -5.76 17.06
N LEU A 424 -13.62 -6.05 15.99
CA LEU A 424 -13.71 -7.42 15.46
C LEU A 424 -12.39 -7.91 14.87
N VAL A 425 -11.66 -7.06 14.15
CA VAL A 425 -10.35 -7.41 13.59
C VAL A 425 -9.39 -7.81 14.72
N GLU A 426 -9.36 -7.06 15.81
CA GLU A 426 -8.55 -7.40 17.00
C GLU A 426 -9.01 -8.71 17.63
N ASP A 427 -10.32 -8.89 17.85
CA ASP A 427 -10.90 -10.13 18.41
C ASP A 427 -10.55 -11.38 17.59
N PHE A 428 -10.40 -11.23 16.28
CA PHE A 428 -10.02 -12.32 15.37
C PHE A 428 -8.51 -12.42 15.11
N GLY A 429 -7.67 -11.64 15.80
CA GLY A 429 -6.22 -11.66 15.69
C GLY A 429 -5.69 -11.12 14.37
N GLY A 430 -6.41 -10.16 13.79
CA GLY A 430 -6.05 -9.52 12.52
C GLY A 430 -5.31 -8.18 12.69
N SER A 431 -5.21 -7.43 11.58
CA SER A 431 -4.71 -6.05 11.55
C SER A 431 -5.73 -5.12 10.92
N PHE A 432 -6.00 -3.99 11.56
CA PHE A 432 -6.89 -2.95 11.03
C PHE A 432 -6.21 -2.06 9.95
N SER A 433 -4.98 -2.36 9.59
CA SER A 433 -4.26 -1.74 8.49
C SER A 433 -3.32 -2.75 7.83
N ALA A 434 -3.79 -3.38 6.76
CA ALA A 434 -3.02 -4.39 6.03
C ALA A 434 -1.91 -3.76 5.18
N GLU A 435 -2.25 -2.78 4.33
CA GLU A 435 -1.33 -2.15 3.38
C GLU A 435 -1.21 -0.64 3.54
N HIS A 436 -2.31 0.06 3.91
CA HIS A 436 -2.41 1.52 3.77
C HIS A 436 -1.61 2.32 4.82
N GLY A 437 -1.13 1.68 5.89
CA GLY A 437 -0.47 2.35 7.00
C GLY A 437 -1.44 3.03 7.96
N ILE A 438 -0.92 3.87 8.81
CA ILE A 438 -1.65 4.57 9.90
C ILE A 438 -2.03 5.99 9.49
N GLY A 439 -1.05 6.77 9.03
CA GLY A 439 -1.22 8.17 8.66
C GLY A 439 -1.94 9.00 9.72
N LEU A 440 -2.75 9.96 9.27
CA LEU A 440 -3.60 10.77 10.15
C LEU A 440 -4.90 10.06 10.55
N ILE A 441 -5.46 9.24 9.65
CA ILE A 441 -6.78 8.62 9.82
C ILE A 441 -6.79 7.60 10.96
N LYS A 442 -5.79 6.71 11.04
CA LYS A 442 -5.80 5.55 11.95
C LYS A 442 -5.04 5.79 13.27
N LYS A 443 -4.60 7.03 13.57
CA LYS A 443 -3.88 7.35 14.82
C LYS A 443 -4.64 6.96 16.08
N LYS A 444 -5.96 7.21 16.12
CA LYS A 444 -6.79 6.83 17.27
C LYS A 444 -6.85 5.32 17.44
N SER A 445 -6.98 4.57 16.34
CA SER A 445 -6.97 3.10 16.36
C SER A 445 -5.62 2.55 16.80
N LEU A 446 -4.50 3.12 16.32
CA LEU A 446 -3.17 2.74 16.80
C LEU A 446 -3.04 2.87 18.32
N LEU A 447 -3.50 3.98 18.90
CA LEU A 447 -3.45 4.22 20.33
C LEU A 447 -4.39 3.31 21.14
N LYS A 448 -5.52 2.87 20.55
CA LYS A 448 -6.51 2.00 21.19
C LYS A 448 -6.05 0.54 21.21
N TYR A 449 -5.54 0.02 20.10
CA TYR A 449 -5.31 -1.42 19.91
C TYR A 449 -3.86 -1.86 20.12
N LYS A 450 -2.87 -0.97 19.97
CA LYS A 450 -1.48 -1.33 20.28
C LYS A 450 -1.23 -1.32 21.80
N SER A 451 -0.49 -2.32 22.26
CA SER A 451 -0.13 -2.41 23.68
C SER A 451 0.69 -1.22 24.15
N PHE A 452 0.58 -0.88 25.43
CA PHE A 452 1.39 0.18 26.04
C PHE A 452 2.89 -0.01 25.82
N ASN A 453 3.38 -1.25 25.90
CA ASN A 453 4.80 -1.57 25.74
C ASN A 453 5.27 -1.32 24.29
N GLU A 454 4.47 -1.71 23.28
CA GLU A 454 4.78 -1.43 21.87
C GLU A 454 4.79 0.08 21.61
N LEU A 455 3.77 0.81 22.05
CA LEU A 455 3.71 2.28 21.88
C LEU A 455 4.89 2.99 22.56
N ASN A 456 5.27 2.53 23.75
CA ASN A 456 6.43 3.08 24.47
C ASN A 456 7.74 2.78 23.73
N LEU A 457 7.91 1.58 23.18
CA LEU A 457 9.09 1.24 22.38
C LEU A 457 9.14 2.07 21.10
N MET A 458 8.02 2.24 20.38
CA MET A 458 7.94 3.12 19.20
C MET A 458 8.37 4.55 19.53
N LYS A 459 7.91 5.11 20.69
CA LYS A 459 8.32 6.43 21.15
C LYS A 459 9.82 6.50 21.43
N LYS A 460 10.38 5.50 22.10
CA LYS A 460 11.83 5.43 22.37
C LYS A 460 12.65 5.40 21.08
N ILE A 461 12.25 4.59 20.10
CA ILE A 461 12.89 4.54 18.78
C ILE A 461 12.81 5.91 18.11
N LYS A 462 11.62 6.55 18.10
CA LYS A 462 11.44 7.88 17.53
C LYS A 462 12.32 8.96 18.19
N HIS A 463 12.55 8.87 19.49
CA HIS A 463 13.41 9.82 20.21
C HIS A 463 14.91 9.52 20.05
N ALA A 464 15.28 8.30 19.68
CA ALA A 464 16.67 7.92 19.45
C ALA A 464 17.16 8.30 18.04
N LEU A 465 16.24 8.55 17.11
CA LEU A 465 16.49 8.91 15.71
C LEU A 465 16.00 10.32 15.38
#